data_c53f0a64ae97fd625c6b2def861072dc
#
_entry.id   c53f0a64ae97fd625c6b2def861072dc
#
_cell.length_a   1.000
_cell.length_b   1.000
_cell.length_c   1.000
_cell.angle_alpha   90.00
_cell.angle_beta   90.00
_cell.angle_gamma   90.00
#
_symmetry.space_group_name_H-M   'P 1'
#
loop_
_entity.id
_entity.type
_entity.pdbx_description
1 polymer ?
#
loop_
_entity_poly.entity_id
_entity_poly.type
_entity_poly.pdbx_seq_one_letter_code
_entity_poly.pdbx_strand_id
1 'polypeptide(L)'
;EGFGVVVQAYGRRAGAVIDWLHALSVRLDRKIMIRLVKGAYWDAEVKRAQVLGLTSFPVFTRKQSTDASYIANARKLLSLTDRIYPQFATHNAHTVAAILHIAQAQGLTTMDYEFQRLHGMGERLHDIVLTDNSTRCRIYAPVGAHRDLLAYLVRRLLENGANSSFVN
;
A
#
# COMPACT_ATOMS: atom_id res chain seq x y z
N GLU A 1 -12.34 -17.58 -4.14
CA GLU A 1 -11.18 -17.27 -4.95
C GLU A 1 -10.90 -15.78 -4.89
N GLY A 2 -9.64 -15.38 -5.07
CA GLY A 2 -9.04 -14.16 -4.61
C GLY A 2 -9.57 -12.83 -5.14
N PHE A 3 -10.67 -12.33 -4.64
CA PHE A 3 -11.05 -10.94 -4.82
C PHE A 3 -10.26 -10.03 -3.89
N GLY A 4 -9.67 -8.98 -4.44
CA GLY A 4 -8.92 -7.99 -3.68
C GLY A 4 -9.14 -6.57 -4.20
N VAL A 5 -8.96 -5.60 -3.32
CA VAL A 5 -9.07 -4.18 -3.62
C VAL A 5 -7.81 -3.43 -3.22
N VAL A 6 -7.59 -2.26 -3.81
CA VAL A 6 -6.46 -1.39 -3.48
C VAL A 6 -6.96 -0.20 -2.68
N VAL A 7 -6.29 0.08 -1.56
CA VAL A 7 -6.50 1.30 -0.77
C VAL A 7 -5.25 2.16 -0.85
N GLN A 8 -5.41 3.44 -1.16
CA GLN A 8 -4.32 4.39 -1.33
C GLN A 8 -4.24 5.30 -0.08
N ALA A 9 -3.13 5.20 0.66
CA ALA A 9 -2.95 5.87 1.95
C ALA A 9 -2.91 7.40 1.85
N TYR A 10 -2.57 7.98 0.68
CA TYR A 10 -2.62 9.43 0.48
C TYR A 10 -4.06 9.97 0.48
N GLY A 11 -5.06 9.11 0.29
CA GLY A 11 -6.47 9.46 0.35
C GLY A 11 -6.92 9.74 1.79
N ARG A 12 -7.53 10.90 2.02
CA ARG A 12 -7.98 11.30 3.37
C ARG A 12 -9.08 10.41 3.95
N ARG A 13 -9.72 9.60 3.11
CA ARG A 13 -10.78 8.64 3.49
C ARG A 13 -10.29 7.20 3.57
N ALA A 14 -8.98 6.94 3.42
CA ALA A 14 -8.44 5.58 3.36
C ALA A 14 -8.88 4.72 4.56
N GLY A 15 -8.79 5.26 5.78
CA GLY A 15 -9.23 4.57 7.00
C GLY A 15 -10.72 4.21 7.01
N ALA A 16 -11.59 5.12 6.56
CA ALA A 16 -13.04 4.88 6.47
C ALA A 16 -13.39 3.84 5.39
N VAL A 17 -12.63 3.83 4.28
CA VAL A 17 -12.79 2.79 3.24
C VAL A 17 -12.42 1.41 3.77
N ILE A 18 -11.37 1.30 4.58
CA ILE A 18 -10.99 0.04 5.25
C ILE A 18 -12.12 -0.43 6.18
N ASP A 19 -12.69 0.46 6.99
CA ASP A 19 -13.81 0.13 7.87
C ASP A 19 -15.03 -0.39 7.09
N TRP A 20 -15.35 0.28 5.98
CA TRP A 20 -16.43 -0.14 5.10
C TRP A 20 -16.17 -1.51 4.46
N LEU A 21 -14.93 -1.76 3.99
CA LEU A 21 -14.53 -3.06 3.42
C LEU A 21 -14.58 -4.18 4.47
N HIS A 22 -14.17 -3.89 5.70
CA HIS A 22 -14.30 -4.85 6.79
C HIS A 22 -15.77 -5.19 7.08
N ALA A 23 -16.63 -4.18 7.23
CA ALA A 23 -18.06 -4.39 7.41
C ALA A 23 -18.69 -5.17 6.24
N LEU A 24 -18.26 -4.90 5.00
CA LEU A 24 -18.69 -5.65 3.82
C LEU A 24 -18.25 -7.11 3.89
N SER A 25 -17.01 -7.39 4.28
CA SER A 25 -16.46 -8.74 4.39
C SER A 25 -17.20 -9.57 5.45
N VAL A 26 -17.54 -8.95 6.57
CA VAL A 26 -18.38 -9.58 7.62
C VAL A 26 -19.77 -9.93 7.07
N ARG A 27 -20.43 -8.97 6.41
CA ARG A 27 -21.76 -9.14 5.86
C ARG A 27 -21.85 -10.23 4.78
N LEU A 28 -20.80 -10.36 3.97
CA LEU A 28 -20.71 -11.35 2.90
C LEU A 28 -20.15 -12.70 3.37
N ASP A 29 -19.72 -12.80 4.62
CA ASP A 29 -18.97 -13.95 5.17
C ASP A 29 -17.79 -14.36 4.27
N ARG A 30 -17.02 -13.35 3.79
CA ARG A 30 -15.90 -13.54 2.88
C ARG A 30 -14.67 -12.78 3.37
N LYS A 31 -13.51 -13.42 3.34
CA LYS A 31 -12.24 -12.71 3.57
C LYS A 31 -11.86 -11.94 2.31
N ILE A 32 -11.55 -10.65 2.46
CA ILE A 32 -11.20 -9.74 1.35
C ILE A 32 -9.70 -9.41 1.45
N MET A 33 -8.98 -9.47 0.34
CA MET A 33 -7.62 -8.98 0.25
C MET A 33 -7.61 -7.47 0.08
N ILE A 34 -6.83 -6.76 0.90
CA ILE A 34 -6.63 -5.31 0.77
C ILE A 34 -5.17 -5.01 0.56
N ARG A 35 -4.84 -4.50 -0.63
CA ARG A 35 -3.51 -4.00 -0.95
C ARG A 35 -3.40 -2.53 -0.55
N LEU A 36 -2.60 -2.25 0.46
CA LEU A 36 -2.28 -0.90 0.87
C LEU A 36 -1.07 -0.38 0.08
N VAL A 37 -1.26 0.76 -0.57
CA VAL A 37 -0.23 1.51 -1.29
C VAL A 37 -0.19 2.95 -0.79
N LYS A 38 0.91 3.69 -1.02
CA LYS A 38 0.94 5.13 -0.72
C LYS A 38 0.01 5.91 -1.64
N GLY A 39 0.10 5.68 -2.95
CA GLY A 39 -0.69 6.32 -4.01
C GLY A 39 0.22 6.83 -5.11
N ALA A 40 -0.21 6.69 -6.36
CA ALA A 40 0.61 6.95 -7.54
C ALA A 40 0.06 8.07 -8.44
N TYR A 41 -1.04 8.70 -8.06
CA TYR A 41 -1.75 9.66 -8.91
C TYR A 41 -1.94 11.02 -8.22
N TRP A 42 -1.02 11.38 -7.33
CA TRP A 42 -1.13 12.58 -6.49
C TRP A 42 -1.35 13.85 -7.32
N ASP A 43 -0.54 14.07 -8.36
CA ASP A 43 -0.65 15.25 -9.24
C ASP A 43 -2.00 15.31 -9.96
N ALA A 44 -2.50 14.17 -10.44
CA ALA A 44 -3.78 14.08 -11.12
C ALA A 44 -4.95 14.38 -10.16
N GLU A 45 -4.89 13.88 -8.93
CA GLU A 45 -5.90 14.14 -7.90
C GLU A 45 -5.94 15.62 -7.49
N VAL A 46 -4.76 16.22 -7.29
CA VAL A 46 -4.64 17.65 -6.96
C VAL A 46 -5.16 18.51 -8.11
N LYS A 47 -4.72 18.23 -9.34
CA LYS A 47 -5.15 18.99 -10.53
C LYS A 47 -6.66 18.87 -10.74
N ARG A 48 -7.22 17.67 -10.59
CA ARG A 48 -8.66 17.45 -10.72
C ARG A 48 -9.43 18.25 -9.67
N ALA A 49 -8.98 18.25 -8.42
CA ALA A 49 -9.61 19.03 -7.36
C ALA A 49 -9.61 20.53 -7.66
N GLN A 50 -8.50 21.05 -8.21
CA GLN A 50 -8.40 22.45 -8.65
C GLN A 50 -9.36 22.77 -9.79
N VAL A 51 -9.42 21.94 -10.82
CA VAL A 51 -10.34 22.11 -11.96
C VAL A 51 -11.82 22.10 -11.52
N LEU A 52 -12.13 21.25 -10.53
CA LEU A 52 -13.49 21.17 -9.99
C LEU A 52 -13.80 22.26 -8.95
N GLY A 53 -12.86 23.15 -8.63
CA GLY A 53 -13.05 24.22 -7.65
C GLY A 53 -13.37 23.71 -6.24
N LEU A 54 -12.82 22.54 -5.86
CA LEU A 54 -13.07 21.97 -4.53
C LEU A 54 -12.39 22.83 -3.45
N THR A 55 -13.07 22.98 -2.32
CA THR A 55 -12.57 23.74 -1.17
C THR A 55 -11.38 23.08 -0.46
N SER A 56 -11.17 21.78 -0.69
CA SER A 56 -10.04 21.03 -0.14
C SER A 56 -9.64 19.87 -1.06
N PHE A 57 -8.39 19.40 -0.92
CA PHE A 57 -7.93 18.26 -1.68
C PHE A 57 -8.40 16.93 -1.07
N PRO A 58 -8.78 15.94 -1.89
CA PRO A 58 -9.16 14.60 -1.42
C PRO A 58 -7.97 13.79 -0.92
N VAL A 59 -6.75 14.25 -1.21
CA VAL A 59 -5.48 13.63 -0.84
C VAL A 59 -4.70 14.52 0.11
N PHE A 60 -3.78 13.92 0.88
CA PHE A 60 -2.82 14.68 1.66
C PHE A 60 -1.86 15.44 0.75
N THR A 61 -1.59 16.69 1.08
CA THR A 61 -0.71 17.57 0.31
C THR A 61 0.75 17.52 0.76
N ARG A 62 1.02 16.85 1.88
CA ARG A 62 2.37 16.66 2.43
C ARG A 62 2.73 15.19 2.44
N LYS A 63 3.93 14.85 1.97
CA LYS A 63 4.44 13.47 1.95
C LYS A 63 4.42 12.82 3.34
N GLN A 64 4.85 13.55 4.36
CA GLN A 64 4.88 13.05 5.74
C GLN A 64 3.49 12.63 6.25
N SER A 65 2.43 13.35 5.85
CA SER A 65 1.06 12.98 6.18
C SER A 65 0.64 11.67 5.52
N THR A 66 1.08 11.43 4.27
CA THR A 66 0.86 10.16 3.59
C THR A 66 1.62 9.02 4.26
N ASP A 67 2.87 9.26 4.67
CA ASP A 67 3.68 8.26 5.35
C ASP A 67 3.05 7.87 6.71
N ALA A 68 2.61 8.86 7.49
CA ALA A 68 1.90 8.62 8.75
C ALA A 68 0.57 7.87 8.53
N SER A 69 -0.19 8.28 7.52
CA SER A 69 -1.43 7.62 7.12
C SER A 69 -1.20 6.17 6.70
N TYR A 70 -0.12 5.90 5.97
CA TYR A 70 0.22 4.52 5.57
C TYR A 70 0.43 3.63 6.80
N ILE A 71 1.24 4.07 7.76
CA ILE A 71 1.52 3.31 8.99
C ILE A 71 0.24 3.14 9.84
N ALA A 72 -0.57 4.19 9.97
CA ALA A 72 -1.84 4.11 10.69
C ALA A 72 -2.81 3.11 10.05
N ASN A 73 -2.95 3.14 8.73
CA ASN A 73 -3.79 2.18 8.00
C ASN A 73 -3.20 0.77 7.98
N ALA A 74 -1.88 0.61 7.97
CA ALA A 74 -1.23 -0.69 8.11
C ALA A 74 -1.55 -1.32 9.48
N ARG A 75 -1.43 -0.54 10.56
CA ARG A 75 -1.83 -0.98 11.91
C ARG A 75 -3.29 -1.40 11.97
N LYS A 76 -4.18 -0.61 11.35
CA LYS A 76 -5.61 -0.92 11.27
C LYS A 76 -5.84 -2.23 10.51
N LEU A 77 -5.25 -2.41 9.34
CA LEU A 77 -5.39 -3.65 8.56
C LEU A 77 -4.91 -4.89 9.31
N LEU A 78 -3.79 -4.78 10.03
CA LEU A 78 -3.25 -5.87 10.85
C LEU A 78 -4.19 -6.23 12.02
N SER A 79 -4.98 -5.28 12.53
CA SER A 79 -5.98 -5.58 13.57
C SER A 79 -7.28 -6.20 13.05
N LEU A 80 -7.43 -6.37 11.73
CA LEU A 80 -8.65 -6.87 11.08
C LEU A 80 -8.41 -8.17 10.30
N THR A 81 -7.39 -8.94 10.69
CA THR A 81 -6.97 -10.16 9.95
C THR A 81 -7.96 -11.31 10.05
N ASP A 82 -8.95 -11.20 10.91
CA ASP A 82 -10.10 -12.10 10.95
C ASP A 82 -10.86 -12.14 9.62
N ARG A 83 -11.07 -10.96 9.01
CA ARG A 83 -11.86 -10.74 7.78
C ARG A 83 -11.11 -10.12 6.62
N ILE A 84 -9.94 -9.57 6.88
CA ILE A 84 -9.09 -8.94 5.86
C ILE A 84 -7.79 -9.72 5.74
N TYR A 85 -7.29 -9.85 4.52
CA TYR A 85 -5.92 -10.28 4.26
C TYR A 85 -5.10 -9.09 3.77
N PRO A 86 -4.27 -8.50 4.66
CA PRO A 86 -3.46 -7.34 4.31
C PRO A 86 -2.33 -7.68 3.34
N GLN A 87 -2.16 -6.81 2.34
CA GLN A 87 -1.07 -6.88 1.37
C GLN A 87 -0.36 -5.51 1.35
N PHE A 88 0.90 -5.47 1.78
CA PHE A 88 1.64 -4.23 1.93
C PHE A 88 2.58 -4.00 0.76
N ALA A 89 2.18 -3.15 -0.17
CA ALA A 89 3.01 -2.79 -1.33
C ALA A 89 3.92 -1.62 -0.96
N THR A 90 5.21 -1.90 -0.78
CA THR A 90 6.21 -0.91 -0.41
C THR A 90 7.62 -1.36 -0.81
N HIS A 91 8.49 -0.38 -1.12
CA HIS A 91 9.93 -0.57 -1.37
C HIS A 91 10.77 0.22 -0.33
N ASN A 92 10.13 0.70 0.75
CA ASN A 92 10.77 1.51 1.77
C ASN A 92 11.08 0.67 3.01
N ALA A 93 12.35 0.57 3.39
CA ALA A 93 12.82 -0.27 4.48
C ALA A 93 12.22 0.13 5.84
N HIS A 94 12.07 1.44 6.11
CA HIS A 94 11.43 1.91 7.35
C HIS A 94 9.95 1.45 7.44
N THR A 95 9.24 1.54 6.32
CA THR A 95 7.84 1.08 6.26
C THR A 95 7.73 -0.43 6.50
N VAL A 96 8.63 -1.21 5.89
CA VAL A 96 8.69 -2.68 6.10
C VAL A 96 8.97 -2.99 7.57
N ALA A 97 9.99 -2.37 8.17
CA ALA A 97 10.35 -2.58 9.57
C ALA A 97 9.19 -2.22 10.52
N ALA A 98 8.49 -1.10 10.26
CA ALA A 98 7.34 -0.69 11.04
C ALA A 98 6.20 -1.72 10.97
N ILE A 99 5.91 -2.27 9.79
CA ILE A 99 4.88 -3.30 9.62
C ILE A 99 5.26 -4.58 10.37
N LEU A 100 6.50 -5.05 10.24
CA LEU A 100 7.00 -6.23 10.96
C LEU A 100 6.85 -6.04 12.47
N HIS A 101 7.27 -4.90 13.00
CA HIS A 101 7.16 -4.58 14.42
C HIS A 101 5.69 -4.56 14.89
N ILE A 102 4.79 -3.94 14.12
CA ILE A 102 3.36 -3.88 14.46
C ILE A 102 2.75 -5.29 14.43
N ALA A 103 3.05 -6.09 13.42
CA ALA A 103 2.55 -7.45 13.29
C ALA A 103 3.01 -8.32 14.48
N GLN A 104 4.29 -8.24 14.82
CA GLN A 104 4.86 -8.94 15.98
C GLN A 104 4.18 -8.50 17.29
N ALA A 105 3.99 -7.19 17.51
CA ALA A 105 3.33 -6.67 18.70
C ALA A 105 1.86 -7.11 18.82
N GLN A 106 1.20 -7.45 17.71
CA GLN A 106 -0.16 -7.98 17.67
C GLN A 106 -0.23 -9.51 17.69
N GLY A 107 0.91 -10.20 17.80
CA GLY A 107 0.99 -11.66 17.81
C GLY A 107 0.63 -12.31 16.48
N LEU A 108 0.73 -11.57 15.37
CA LEU A 108 0.41 -12.08 14.04
C LEU A 108 1.58 -12.91 13.47
N THR A 109 1.22 -13.87 12.66
CA THR A 109 2.17 -14.73 11.93
C THR A 109 2.36 -14.24 10.49
N THR A 110 3.36 -14.77 9.82
CA THR A 110 3.61 -14.50 8.40
C THR A 110 2.55 -15.11 7.46
N MET A 111 1.57 -15.83 8.02
CA MET A 111 0.41 -16.34 7.29
C MET A 111 -0.74 -15.34 7.21
N ASP A 112 -0.74 -14.33 8.09
CA ASP A 112 -1.84 -13.39 8.25
C ASP A 112 -1.77 -12.22 7.28
N TYR A 113 -0.60 -11.95 6.69
CA TYR A 113 -0.36 -10.87 5.73
C TYR A 113 0.76 -11.20 4.74
N GLU A 114 0.93 -10.36 3.73
CA GLU A 114 2.06 -10.45 2.80
C GLU A 114 2.63 -9.07 2.44
N PHE A 115 3.90 -9.04 2.06
CA PHE A 115 4.48 -7.91 1.34
C PHE A 115 4.27 -8.05 -0.16
N GLN A 116 4.32 -6.92 -0.86
CA GLN A 116 4.30 -6.88 -2.31
C GLN A 116 5.37 -5.93 -2.84
N ARG A 117 6.04 -6.33 -3.90
CA ARG A 117 6.97 -5.48 -4.63
C ARG A 117 6.72 -5.51 -6.13
N LEU A 118 7.12 -4.45 -6.81
CA LEU A 118 7.15 -4.42 -8.26
C LEU A 118 8.36 -5.24 -8.75
N HIS A 119 8.19 -5.97 -9.83
CA HIS A 119 9.30 -6.64 -10.51
C HIS A 119 10.40 -5.63 -10.88
N GLY A 120 11.66 -5.96 -10.58
CA GLY A 120 12.81 -5.09 -10.78
C GLY A 120 13.02 -4.02 -9.70
N MET A 121 12.21 -3.98 -8.63
CA MET A 121 12.33 -3.00 -7.55
C MET A 121 12.35 -3.68 -6.17
N GLY A 122 13.20 -3.16 -5.27
CA GLY A 122 13.25 -3.58 -3.87
C GLY A 122 13.66 -5.05 -3.66
N GLU A 123 14.33 -5.68 -4.60
CA GLU A 123 14.69 -7.11 -4.56
C GLU A 123 15.47 -7.43 -3.29
N ARG A 124 16.63 -6.79 -3.12
CA ARG A 124 17.49 -7.05 -1.96
C ARG A 124 16.78 -6.81 -0.62
N LEU A 125 15.96 -5.76 -0.51
CA LEU A 125 15.19 -5.49 0.69
C LEU A 125 14.25 -6.66 1.02
N HIS A 126 13.47 -7.10 0.04
CA HIS A 126 12.50 -8.16 0.26
C HIS A 126 13.14 -9.54 0.41
N ASP A 127 14.30 -9.79 -0.23
CA ASP A 127 15.07 -11.03 -0.03
C ASP A 127 15.57 -11.14 1.42
N ILE A 128 16.10 -10.06 1.98
CA ILE A 128 16.48 -9.99 3.40
C ILE A 128 15.29 -10.27 4.30
N VAL A 129 14.18 -9.55 4.08
CA VAL A 129 12.97 -9.68 4.90
C VAL A 129 12.38 -11.09 4.81
N LEU A 130 12.40 -11.70 3.63
CA LEU A 130 11.95 -13.08 3.43
C LEU A 130 12.82 -14.07 4.20
N THR A 131 14.14 -13.90 4.12
CA THR A 131 15.12 -14.79 4.76
C THR A 131 15.08 -14.67 6.29
N ASP A 132 15.09 -13.43 6.80
CA ASP A 132 15.24 -13.18 8.24
C ASP A 132 13.93 -13.32 9.01
N ASN A 133 12.80 -13.09 8.36
CA ASN A 133 11.48 -13.07 9.02
C ASN A 133 10.50 -14.12 8.47
N SER A 134 10.92 -14.95 7.51
CA SER A 134 10.06 -15.95 6.86
C SER A 134 8.75 -15.39 6.33
N THR A 135 8.74 -14.13 5.90
CA THR A 135 7.55 -13.44 5.39
C THR A 135 7.18 -13.93 3.99
N ARG A 136 6.02 -13.53 3.52
CA ARG A 136 5.59 -13.74 2.14
C ARG A 136 5.79 -12.47 1.34
N CYS A 137 6.27 -12.61 0.10
CA CYS A 137 6.38 -11.49 -0.83
C CYS A 137 5.81 -11.88 -2.19
N ARG A 138 4.80 -11.13 -2.64
CA ARG A 138 4.26 -11.26 -4.00
C ARG A 138 4.91 -10.26 -4.92
N ILE A 139 5.42 -10.74 -6.05
CA ILE A 139 6.00 -9.89 -7.09
C ILE A 139 4.92 -9.64 -8.13
N TYR A 140 4.64 -8.37 -8.41
CA TYR A 140 3.71 -7.96 -9.46
C TYR A 140 4.46 -7.26 -10.60
N ALA A 141 4.00 -7.50 -11.81
CA ALA A 141 4.54 -6.89 -13.02
C ALA A 141 3.39 -6.50 -13.96
N PRO A 142 3.53 -5.38 -14.69
CA PRO A 142 2.59 -5.07 -15.75
C PRO A 142 2.80 -6.03 -16.93
N VAL A 143 1.70 -6.36 -17.61
CA VAL A 143 1.71 -7.15 -18.83
C VAL A 143 1.03 -6.35 -19.93
N GLY A 144 1.71 -6.19 -21.09
CA GLY A 144 1.18 -5.42 -22.21
C GLY A 144 2.25 -5.07 -23.22
N ALA A 145 1.86 -4.37 -24.31
CA ALA A 145 2.80 -3.85 -25.29
C ALA A 145 3.70 -2.78 -24.69
N HIS A 146 4.96 -2.71 -25.11
CA HIS A 146 5.96 -1.80 -24.53
C HIS A 146 5.50 -0.33 -24.45
N ARG A 147 4.85 0.19 -25.50
CA ARG A 147 4.32 1.56 -25.54
C ARG A 147 3.26 1.82 -24.44
N ASP A 148 2.47 0.81 -24.10
CA ASP A 148 1.39 0.93 -23.13
C ASP A 148 1.92 0.83 -21.69
N LEU A 149 3.05 0.12 -21.53
CA LEU A 149 3.74 -0.04 -20.26
C LEU A 149 4.57 1.18 -19.86
N LEU A 150 5.02 2.00 -20.81
CA LEU A 150 5.91 3.12 -20.53
C LEU A 150 5.30 4.11 -19.53
N ALA A 151 4.06 4.52 -19.74
CA ALA A 151 3.36 5.43 -18.83
C ALA A 151 3.17 4.83 -17.42
N TYR A 152 2.95 3.52 -17.33
CA TYR A 152 2.87 2.80 -16.06
C TYR A 152 4.22 2.82 -15.32
N LEU A 153 5.31 2.49 -16.00
CA LEU A 153 6.66 2.43 -15.42
C LEU A 153 7.15 3.81 -14.99
N VAL A 154 6.92 4.84 -15.80
CA VAL A 154 7.27 6.24 -15.45
C VAL A 154 6.57 6.67 -14.15
N ARG A 155 5.28 6.39 -14.00
CA ARG A 155 4.57 6.70 -12.74
C ARG A 155 5.15 5.96 -11.53
N ARG A 156 5.59 4.70 -11.72
CA ARG A 156 6.24 3.93 -10.63
C ARG A 156 7.59 4.52 -10.27
N LEU A 157 8.38 4.94 -11.23
CA LEU A 157 9.66 5.59 -10.98
C LEU A 157 9.49 6.93 -10.25
N LEU A 158 8.52 7.75 -10.65
CA LEU A 158 8.22 9.01 -9.98
C LEU A 158 7.70 8.80 -8.55
N GLU A 159 6.83 7.82 -8.34
CA GLU A 159 6.35 7.45 -7.01
C GLU A 159 7.51 7.05 -6.08
N ASN A 160 8.43 6.23 -6.58
CA ASN A 160 9.59 5.80 -5.81
C ASN A 160 10.63 6.90 -5.66
N GLY A 161 10.85 7.74 -6.66
CA GLY A 161 11.71 8.92 -6.58
C GLY A 161 11.23 9.91 -5.51
N ALA A 162 9.94 10.15 -5.41
CA ALA A 162 9.36 10.96 -4.35
C ALA A 162 9.45 10.29 -2.97
N ASN A 163 9.51 8.94 -2.93
CA ASN A 163 9.62 8.16 -1.70
C ASN A 163 11.06 7.86 -1.28
N SER A 164 12.04 8.00 -2.18
CA SER A 164 13.45 7.65 -1.95
C SER A 164 14.28 8.79 -1.35
N SER A 165 13.67 9.80 -0.76
CA SER A 165 14.32 10.91 -0.07
C SER A 165 15.09 10.46 1.22
N PHE A 166 15.68 9.26 1.20
CA PHE A 166 16.63 8.80 2.21
C PHE A 166 18.07 8.69 1.67
N VAL A 167 18.32 9.22 0.47
CA VAL A 167 19.68 9.34 -0.06
C VAL A 167 19.97 10.83 -0.22
N ASN A 168 20.25 11.47 0.89
CA ASN A 168 21.15 12.62 1.04
C ASN A 168 21.57 12.70 2.50
#